data_a79f8f35c7d320d42bdb6a31ea3dc60e
#
_entry.id   a79f8f35c7d320d42bdb6a31ea3dc60e
#
_cell.length_a   1.000
_cell.length_b   1.000
_cell.length_c   1.000
_cell.angle_alpha   90.00
_cell.angle_beta   90.00
_cell.angle_gamma   90.00
#
_symmetry.space_group_name_H-M   'P 1'
#
loop_
_entity.id
_entity.type
_entity.pdbx_description
1 polymer ?
#
loop_
_entity_poly.entity_id
_entity_poly.type
_entity_poly.pdbx_seq_one_letter_code
_entity_poly.pdbx_strand_id
1 'polypeptide(L)'
;MMNVKGRRRRWIWVVGLAGAFFAFCLGLGSSSLSAAQADRGPAGIVTTYYDQILEAFADTKLSKEQLREKLQGMAREVFTFQIMAQMSLGRNWRDLDTDQQQEFVDLFTRLLENTYFQKIENHLSEIREYSADDLQVTDEIVFSSRKAEVQTKISYEGKNVPVHYRFVKMESGWKIYDVLVEEISLVQNYRSQFNDRLQKISVSEFLLDLQNKVHKLESREENASAANELQEQRLG
;
A
#
# COMPACT_ATOMS: atom_id res chain seq x y z
N MET A 1 34.04 11.57 -6.75
CA MET A 1 33.00 12.05 -5.83
C MET A 1 31.65 11.58 -6.35
N MET A 2 31.15 10.42 -5.88
CA MET A 2 29.90 9.84 -6.34
C MET A 2 28.71 10.57 -5.70
N ASN A 3 27.72 10.89 -6.53
CA ASN A 3 26.55 11.72 -6.25
C ASN A 3 25.65 11.13 -5.15
N VAL A 4 25.87 11.52 -3.90
CA VAL A 4 25.13 11.07 -2.69
C VAL A 4 23.65 11.54 -2.70
N LYS A 5 23.32 12.61 -3.43
CA LYS A 5 21.94 13.16 -3.48
C LYS A 5 20.96 12.29 -4.27
N GLY A 6 21.40 11.57 -5.29
CA GLY A 6 20.53 10.68 -6.07
C GLY A 6 20.17 9.39 -5.35
N ARG A 7 21.06 8.89 -4.49
CA ARG A 7 20.83 7.70 -3.66
C ARG A 7 19.78 7.96 -2.56
N ARG A 8 19.83 9.12 -1.90
CA ARG A 8 18.86 9.45 -0.82
C ARG A 8 17.41 9.47 -1.29
N ARG A 9 17.10 9.96 -2.49
CA ARG A 9 15.72 9.97 -3.03
C ARG A 9 15.21 8.59 -3.40
N ARG A 10 16.05 7.67 -3.83
CA ARG A 10 15.69 6.28 -4.14
C ARG A 10 15.41 5.46 -2.86
N TRP A 11 16.12 5.75 -1.79
CA TRP A 11 16.00 5.10 -0.48
C TRP A 11 14.66 5.38 0.22
N ILE A 12 14.20 6.62 0.23
CA ILE A 12 12.92 7.03 0.81
C ILE A 12 11.77 6.22 0.19
N TRP A 13 11.89 5.87 -1.09
CA TRP A 13 10.86 5.10 -1.80
C TRP A 13 10.87 3.62 -1.46
N VAL A 14 12.01 2.99 -1.24
CA VAL A 14 12.12 1.55 -0.89
C VAL A 14 11.63 1.31 0.53
N VAL A 15 12.03 2.13 1.48
CA VAL A 15 11.61 2.01 2.88
C VAL A 15 10.17 2.48 3.08
N GLY A 16 9.78 3.54 2.38
CA GLY A 16 8.38 4.00 2.34
C GLY A 16 7.45 2.95 1.77
N LEU A 17 7.98 2.11 0.92
CA LEU A 17 7.27 1.00 0.31
C LEU A 17 7.14 -0.19 1.22
N ALA A 18 8.20 -0.64 1.87
CA ALA A 18 8.12 -1.67 2.88
C ALA A 18 7.12 -1.23 3.96
N GLY A 19 7.24 0.00 4.48
CA GLY A 19 6.34 0.51 5.53
C GLY A 19 4.89 0.69 5.10
N ALA A 20 4.61 1.16 3.89
CA ALA A 20 3.25 1.34 3.39
C ALA A 20 2.61 -0.01 3.00
N PHE A 21 3.42 -0.97 2.53
CA PHE A 21 2.97 -2.30 2.14
C PHE A 21 2.99 -3.32 3.27
N PHE A 22 3.73 -3.07 4.32
CA PHE A 22 3.74 -3.91 5.51
C PHE A 22 2.40 -3.96 6.27
N ALA A 23 1.39 -3.25 5.80
CA ALA A 23 0.03 -3.32 6.32
C ALA A 23 -0.89 -4.30 5.56
N PHE A 24 -0.33 -5.23 4.78
CA PHE A 24 -1.07 -5.97 3.75
C PHE A 24 -1.00 -7.49 3.89
N CYS A 25 -1.91 -8.21 4.50
CA CYS A 25 -2.18 -9.65 4.26
C CYS A 25 -3.12 -10.39 5.20
N LEU A 26 -3.99 -11.16 4.78
CA LEU A 26 -4.37 -12.58 4.75
C LEU A 26 -5.77 -12.85 4.24
N GLY A 27 -5.92 -13.86 3.49
CA GLY A 27 -7.19 -14.51 3.31
C GLY A 27 -7.00 -15.97 2.95
N LEU A 28 -7.44 -16.85 3.75
CA LEU A 28 -8.20 -18.07 3.45
C LEU A 28 -8.44 -18.81 4.78
N GLY A 29 -9.66 -18.73 5.26
CA GLY A 29 -10.12 -19.49 6.42
C GLY A 29 -11.33 -18.83 7.08
N SER A 30 -12.52 -19.23 6.60
CA SER A 30 -13.78 -19.27 7.36
C SER A 30 -14.06 -18.23 8.43
N SER A 31 -15.07 -17.44 8.21
CA SER A 31 -16.08 -16.83 9.11
C SER A 31 -15.78 -16.50 10.60
N SER A 32 -14.72 -17.04 11.20
CA SER A 32 -14.32 -16.81 12.59
C SER A 32 -13.24 -15.74 12.78
N LEU A 33 -12.51 -15.37 11.73
CA LEU A 33 -11.46 -14.32 11.81
C LEU A 33 -12.06 -12.91 11.93
N SER A 34 -13.22 -12.67 11.31
CA SER A 34 -13.85 -11.34 11.33
C SER A 34 -14.22 -10.85 12.73
N ALA A 35 -14.67 -11.76 13.62
CA ALA A 35 -15.05 -11.39 14.99
C ALA A 35 -13.80 -11.15 15.89
N ALA A 36 -12.71 -11.91 15.68
CA ALA A 36 -11.46 -11.73 16.43
C ALA A 36 -10.69 -10.48 16.01
N GLN A 37 -10.91 -10.00 14.79
CA GLN A 37 -10.31 -8.79 14.25
C GLN A 37 -11.01 -7.51 14.73
N ALA A 38 -12.32 -7.57 14.94
CA ALA A 38 -13.10 -6.45 15.47
C ALA A 38 -12.67 -6.02 16.89
N ASP A 39 -12.06 -6.92 17.66
CA ASP A 39 -11.62 -6.69 19.03
C ASP A 39 -10.16 -6.26 19.17
N ARG A 40 -9.38 -6.27 18.08
CA ARG A 40 -7.99 -5.82 18.08
C ARG A 40 -7.91 -4.30 17.90
N GLY A 41 -7.18 -3.64 18.81
CA GLY A 41 -6.84 -2.22 18.66
C GLY A 41 -5.94 -1.98 17.44
N PRO A 42 -5.77 -0.72 17.03
CA PRO A 42 -4.95 -0.34 15.86
C PRO A 42 -3.53 -0.93 15.89
N ALA A 43 -2.82 -0.92 17.01
CA ALA A 43 -1.48 -1.49 17.12
C ALA A 43 -1.47 -3.00 16.89
N GLY A 44 -2.47 -3.72 17.42
CA GLY A 44 -2.60 -5.17 17.19
C GLY A 44 -2.89 -5.51 15.72
N ILE A 45 -3.56 -4.63 14.99
CA ILE A 45 -3.75 -4.77 13.54
C ILE A 45 -2.40 -4.64 12.82
N VAL A 46 -1.62 -3.60 13.13
CA VAL A 46 -0.31 -3.39 12.50
C VAL A 46 0.60 -4.59 12.70
N THR A 47 0.78 -5.07 13.93
CA THR A 47 1.65 -6.22 14.21
C THR A 47 1.17 -7.50 13.54
N THR A 48 -0.14 -7.78 13.62
CA THR A 48 -0.71 -8.98 12.98
C THR A 48 -0.48 -8.99 11.48
N TYR A 49 -0.75 -7.86 10.80
CA TYR A 49 -0.55 -7.79 9.36
C TYR A 49 0.93 -7.80 8.98
N TYR A 50 1.81 -7.24 9.80
CA TYR A 50 3.26 -7.34 9.59
C TYR A 50 3.72 -8.80 9.57
N ASP A 51 3.37 -9.58 10.62
CA ASP A 51 3.74 -11.00 10.72
C ASP A 51 3.24 -11.81 9.52
N GLN A 52 2.00 -11.59 9.16
CA GLN A 52 1.37 -12.27 8.03
C GLN A 52 2.02 -11.96 6.68
N ILE A 53 2.55 -10.77 6.50
CA ILE A 53 3.32 -10.38 5.32
C ILE A 53 4.64 -11.13 5.27
N LEU A 54 5.34 -11.20 6.39
CA LEU A 54 6.57 -11.97 6.48
C LEU A 54 6.32 -13.44 6.11
N GLU A 55 5.22 -14.03 6.62
CA GLU A 55 4.81 -15.39 6.26
C GLU A 55 4.56 -15.53 4.74
N ALA A 56 3.87 -14.55 4.12
CA ALA A 56 3.61 -14.59 2.68
C ALA A 56 4.90 -14.50 1.87
N PHE A 57 5.86 -13.68 2.28
CA PHE A 57 7.16 -13.57 1.62
C PHE A 57 8.06 -14.79 1.85
N ALA A 58 7.94 -15.44 3.01
CA ALA A 58 8.67 -16.66 3.32
C ALA A 58 8.14 -17.89 2.55
N ASP A 59 6.90 -17.86 2.09
CA ASP A 59 6.31 -18.96 1.32
C ASP A 59 6.86 -18.98 -0.11
N THR A 60 7.90 -19.78 -0.31
CA THR A 60 8.54 -19.96 -1.62
C THR A 60 7.75 -20.80 -2.61
N LYS A 61 6.61 -21.38 -2.19
CA LYS A 61 5.72 -22.17 -3.06
C LYS A 61 4.74 -21.30 -3.83
N LEU A 62 4.51 -20.08 -3.39
CA LEU A 62 3.64 -19.14 -4.08
C LEU A 62 4.29 -18.66 -5.38
N SER A 63 3.55 -18.72 -6.49
CA SER A 63 3.94 -18.00 -7.69
C SER A 63 3.88 -16.48 -7.43
N LYS A 64 4.47 -15.68 -8.31
CA LYS A 64 4.39 -14.22 -8.21
C LYS A 64 2.96 -13.72 -8.22
N GLU A 65 2.12 -14.30 -9.08
CA GLU A 65 0.71 -13.97 -9.22
C GLU A 65 -0.06 -14.31 -7.94
N GLN A 66 0.17 -15.51 -7.37
CA GLN A 66 -0.44 -15.92 -6.11
C GLN A 66 -0.02 -15.05 -4.94
N LEU A 67 1.27 -14.67 -4.88
CA LEU A 67 1.77 -13.72 -3.89
C LEU A 67 1.08 -12.36 -4.05
N ARG A 68 0.96 -11.88 -5.29
CA ARG A 68 0.28 -10.62 -5.61
C ARG A 68 -1.19 -10.65 -5.17
N GLU A 69 -1.95 -11.66 -5.56
CA GLU A 69 -3.37 -11.81 -5.20
C GLU A 69 -3.53 -11.86 -3.67
N LYS A 70 -2.67 -12.62 -3.02
CA LYS A 70 -2.63 -12.69 -1.56
C LYS A 70 -2.38 -11.31 -0.96
N LEU A 71 -1.38 -10.57 -1.40
CA LEU A 71 -1.06 -9.22 -0.95
C LEU A 71 -2.20 -8.23 -1.27
N GLN A 72 -2.82 -8.25 -2.42
CA GLN A 72 -3.96 -7.41 -2.77
C GLN A 72 -5.20 -7.68 -1.90
N GLY A 73 -5.53 -8.95 -1.67
CA GLY A 73 -6.63 -9.34 -0.79
C GLY A 73 -6.49 -8.72 0.61
N MET A 74 -5.29 -8.76 1.14
CA MET A 74 -4.95 -8.23 2.45
C MET A 74 -5.02 -6.70 2.54
N ALA A 75 -4.65 -5.90 1.47
CA ALA A 75 -4.85 -4.46 1.48
C ALA A 75 -6.32 -4.09 1.52
N ARG A 76 -7.10 -4.76 0.67
CA ARG A 76 -8.53 -4.50 0.61
C ARG A 76 -9.22 -4.79 1.93
N GLU A 77 -8.63 -5.64 2.76
CA GLU A 77 -9.14 -5.94 4.09
C GLU A 77 -8.76 -4.86 5.12
N VAL A 78 -7.53 -4.37 5.14
CA VAL A 78 -7.05 -3.47 6.19
C VAL A 78 -7.16 -1.99 5.83
N PHE A 79 -7.06 -1.62 4.54
CA PHE A 79 -7.21 -0.25 4.09
C PHE A 79 -8.65 0.12 3.75
N THR A 80 -8.99 1.37 3.88
CA THR A 80 -10.21 1.95 3.30
C THR A 80 -9.85 2.81 2.10
N PHE A 81 -9.72 2.17 0.92
CA PHE A 81 -9.39 2.86 -0.33
C PHE A 81 -10.40 3.94 -0.68
N GLN A 82 -11.68 3.76 -0.31
CA GLN A 82 -12.71 4.78 -0.47
C GLN A 82 -12.35 6.10 0.23
N ILE A 83 -11.95 6.04 1.50
CA ILE A 83 -11.56 7.24 2.26
C ILE A 83 -10.23 7.79 1.74
N MET A 84 -9.26 6.93 1.42
CA MET A 84 -7.98 7.34 0.86
C MET A 84 -8.17 8.09 -0.46
N ALA A 85 -8.99 7.57 -1.37
CA ALA A 85 -9.34 8.20 -2.64
C ALA A 85 -10.01 9.56 -2.42
N GLN A 86 -11.06 9.62 -1.61
CA GLN A 86 -11.76 10.85 -1.28
C GLN A 86 -10.81 11.91 -0.72
N MET A 87 -9.93 11.53 0.20
CA MET A 87 -8.97 12.45 0.82
C MET A 87 -7.88 12.89 -0.16
N SER A 88 -7.47 12.04 -1.10
CA SER A 88 -6.47 12.36 -2.12
C SER A 88 -6.97 13.36 -3.17
N LEU A 89 -8.26 13.44 -3.43
CA LEU A 89 -8.85 14.51 -4.25
C LEU A 89 -9.18 15.76 -3.44
N GLY A 90 -9.44 15.60 -2.14
CA GLY A 90 -9.75 16.71 -1.26
C GLY A 90 -10.99 17.49 -1.71
N ARG A 91 -10.85 18.79 -2.00
CA ARG A 91 -11.97 19.63 -2.46
C ARG A 91 -12.51 19.21 -3.82
N ASN A 92 -11.65 18.76 -4.71
CA ASN A 92 -12.03 18.35 -6.07
C ASN A 92 -12.95 17.11 -6.07
N TRP A 93 -13.03 16.35 -4.96
CA TRP A 93 -14.00 15.24 -4.82
C TRP A 93 -15.45 15.65 -5.06
N ARG A 94 -15.80 16.89 -4.72
CA ARG A 94 -17.17 17.44 -4.88
C ARG A 94 -17.50 17.82 -6.31
N ASP A 95 -16.48 17.94 -7.15
CA ASP A 95 -16.63 18.31 -8.56
C ASP A 95 -16.87 17.06 -9.43
N LEU A 96 -16.76 15.86 -8.85
CA LEU A 96 -17.06 14.58 -9.49
C LEU A 96 -18.51 14.18 -9.18
N ASP A 97 -19.22 13.69 -10.21
CA ASP A 97 -20.50 13.00 -10.02
C ASP A 97 -20.29 11.60 -9.39
N THR A 98 -21.39 10.90 -9.09
CA THR A 98 -21.34 9.60 -8.38
C THR A 98 -20.59 8.54 -9.17
N ASP A 99 -20.78 8.48 -10.48
CA ASP A 99 -20.15 7.49 -11.35
C ASP A 99 -18.63 7.77 -11.47
N GLN A 100 -18.26 9.03 -11.64
CA GLN A 100 -16.87 9.49 -11.65
C GLN A 100 -16.17 9.25 -10.30
N GLN A 101 -16.88 9.44 -9.19
CA GLN A 101 -16.35 9.13 -7.87
C GLN A 101 -16.04 7.64 -7.72
N GLN A 102 -16.95 6.77 -8.16
CA GLN A 102 -16.74 5.33 -8.12
C GLN A 102 -15.60 4.90 -9.04
N GLU A 103 -15.57 5.41 -10.27
CA GLU A 103 -14.48 5.19 -11.23
C GLU A 103 -13.13 5.62 -10.65
N PHE A 104 -13.08 6.81 -10.03
CA PHE A 104 -11.85 7.29 -9.41
C PHE A 104 -11.37 6.40 -8.27
N VAL A 105 -12.28 5.91 -7.41
CA VAL A 105 -11.92 4.97 -6.32
C VAL A 105 -11.29 3.70 -6.88
N ASP A 106 -11.89 3.13 -7.93
CA ASP A 106 -11.37 1.93 -8.58
C ASP A 106 -9.99 2.18 -9.21
N LEU A 107 -9.85 3.23 -9.99
CA LEU A 107 -8.59 3.61 -10.63
C LEU A 107 -7.49 3.92 -9.61
N PHE A 108 -7.82 4.62 -8.53
CA PHE A 108 -6.86 4.94 -7.47
C PHE A 108 -6.41 3.70 -6.71
N THR A 109 -7.33 2.78 -6.42
CA THR A 109 -7.01 1.48 -5.81
C THR A 109 -6.04 0.70 -6.67
N ARG A 110 -6.37 0.50 -7.96
CA ARG A 110 -5.50 -0.19 -8.92
C ARG A 110 -4.15 0.51 -9.12
N LEU A 111 -4.14 1.85 -9.12
CA LEU A 111 -2.90 2.63 -9.18
C LEU A 111 -1.98 2.32 -7.99
N LEU A 112 -2.53 2.30 -6.78
CA LEU A 112 -1.77 1.97 -5.58
C LEU A 112 -1.28 0.52 -5.62
N GLU A 113 -2.18 -0.43 -5.83
CA GLU A 113 -1.88 -1.86 -5.90
C GLU A 113 -0.73 -2.12 -6.88
N ASN A 114 -0.84 -1.65 -8.12
CA ASN A 114 0.18 -1.89 -9.15
C ASN A 114 1.49 -1.16 -8.86
N THR A 115 1.42 0.11 -8.43
CA THR A 115 2.63 0.89 -8.11
C THR A 115 3.44 0.25 -7.00
N TYR A 116 2.76 -0.24 -5.96
CA TYR A 116 3.44 -0.80 -4.79
C TYR A 116 3.85 -2.24 -5.01
N PHE A 117 3.07 -3.04 -5.72
CA PHE A 117 3.44 -4.41 -6.04
C PHE A 117 4.70 -4.49 -6.92
N GLN A 118 4.80 -3.69 -7.99
CA GLN A 118 6.03 -3.62 -8.81
C GLN A 118 7.29 -3.34 -7.99
N LYS A 119 7.16 -2.52 -6.97
CA LYS A 119 8.29 -2.19 -6.11
C LYS A 119 8.66 -3.35 -5.17
N ILE A 120 7.66 -4.09 -4.66
CA ILE A 120 7.88 -5.32 -3.90
C ILE A 120 8.62 -6.33 -4.76
N GLU A 121 8.16 -6.59 -5.98
CA GLU A 121 8.82 -7.53 -6.88
C GLU A 121 10.30 -7.17 -7.13
N ASN A 122 10.58 -5.88 -7.35
CA ASN A 122 11.93 -5.40 -7.60
C ASN A 122 12.88 -5.53 -6.39
N HIS A 123 12.34 -5.72 -5.19
CA HIS A 123 13.09 -5.81 -3.93
C HIS A 123 12.75 -7.05 -3.12
N LEU A 124 12.14 -8.06 -3.73
CA LEU A 124 11.63 -9.25 -3.04
C LEU A 124 12.74 -10.00 -2.28
N SER A 125 13.95 -10.08 -2.82
CA SER A 125 15.09 -10.72 -2.13
C SER A 125 15.48 -9.99 -0.85
N GLU A 126 15.47 -8.66 -0.88
CA GLU A 126 15.78 -7.82 0.28
C GLU A 126 14.65 -7.89 1.31
N ILE A 127 13.39 -7.91 0.86
CA ILE A 127 12.21 -7.97 1.72
C ILE A 127 12.15 -9.31 2.47
N ARG A 128 12.59 -10.40 1.88
CA ARG A 128 12.65 -11.74 2.51
C ARG A 128 13.66 -11.85 3.66
N GLU A 129 14.56 -10.88 3.80
CA GLU A 129 15.51 -10.83 4.91
C GLU A 129 14.93 -10.21 6.18
N TYR A 130 13.72 -9.61 6.09
CA TYR A 130 13.04 -9.02 7.26
C TYR A 130 12.49 -10.08 8.20
N SER A 131 12.44 -9.73 9.47
CA SER A 131 11.93 -10.53 10.59
C SER A 131 10.87 -9.75 11.40
N ALA A 132 10.19 -10.42 12.31
CA ALA A 132 9.25 -9.77 13.21
C ALA A 132 9.92 -8.70 14.10
N ASP A 133 11.20 -8.87 14.42
CA ASP A 133 11.98 -7.94 15.26
C ASP A 133 12.30 -6.61 14.54
N ASP A 134 12.16 -6.55 13.21
CA ASP A 134 12.40 -5.33 12.45
C ASP A 134 11.27 -4.31 12.56
N LEU A 135 10.08 -4.69 13.02
CA LEU A 135 8.99 -3.79 13.33
C LEU A 135 8.93 -3.51 14.83
N GLN A 136 9.08 -2.25 15.20
CA GLN A 136 8.85 -1.79 16.55
C GLN A 136 7.66 -0.83 16.58
N VAL A 137 6.58 -1.18 17.29
CA VAL A 137 5.52 -0.23 17.65
C VAL A 137 6.05 0.68 18.74
N THR A 138 6.11 1.97 18.50
CA THR A 138 6.65 2.97 19.42
C THR A 138 5.56 3.70 20.21
N ASP A 139 4.38 3.89 19.60
CA ASP A 139 3.24 4.55 20.26
C ASP A 139 1.91 4.21 19.57
N GLU A 140 0.81 4.32 20.31
CA GLU A 140 -0.56 4.30 19.80
C GLU A 140 -1.31 5.52 20.34
N ILE A 141 -1.59 6.49 19.47
CA ILE A 141 -2.24 7.75 19.80
C ILE A 141 -3.71 7.68 19.41
N VAL A 142 -4.60 7.74 20.39
CA VAL A 142 -6.05 7.77 20.19
C VAL A 142 -6.54 9.22 20.17
N PHE A 143 -6.90 9.73 19.00
CA PHE A 143 -7.41 11.10 18.85
C PHE A 143 -8.88 11.23 19.22
N SER A 144 -9.65 10.15 19.01
CA SER A 144 -11.08 10.07 19.33
C SER A 144 -11.55 8.61 19.33
N SER A 145 -12.81 8.37 19.69
CA SER A 145 -13.43 7.02 19.57
C SER A 145 -13.41 6.43 18.15
N ARG A 146 -13.09 7.25 17.14
CA ARG A 146 -13.11 6.85 15.72
C ARG A 146 -11.81 7.11 14.98
N LYS A 147 -10.78 7.67 15.60
CA LYS A 147 -9.50 7.99 14.96
C LYS A 147 -8.33 7.65 15.87
N ALA A 148 -7.35 6.97 15.32
CA ALA A 148 -6.08 6.67 15.99
C ALA A 148 -4.91 6.74 14.99
N GLU A 149 -3.70 6.80 15.53
CA GLU A 149 -2.46 6.67 14.79
C GLU A 149 -1.55 5.69 15.54
N VAL A 150 -1.00 4.73 14.83
CA VAL A 150 0.03 3.82 15.34
C VAL A 150 1.36 4.27 14.78
N GLN A 151 2.29 4.58 15.66
CA GLN A 151 3.65 4.96 15.30
C GLN A 151 4.55 3.75 15.39
N THR A 152 5.33 3.53 14.34
CA THR A 152 6.28 2.42 14.28
C THR A 152 7.64 2.89 13.78
N LYS A 153 8.64 2.05 14.01
CA LYS A 153 9.95 2.11 13.35
C LYS A 153 10.20 0.78 12.69
N ILE A 154 10.67 0.81 11.45
CA ILE A 154 11.09 -0.38 10.71
C ILE A 154 12.59 -0.32 10.54
N SER A 155 13.29 -1.36 10.99
CA SER A 155 14.73 -1.49 10.82
C SER A 155 15.04 -1.92 9.38
N TYR A 156 15.88 -1.15 8.68
CA TYR A 156 16.33 -1.44 7.34
C TYR A 156 17.78 -1.01 7.15
N GLU A 157 18.65 -1.93 6.74
CA GLU A 157 20.09 -1.65 6.55
C GLU A 157 20.73 -0.88 7.73
N GLY A 158 20.39 -1.26 8.96
CA GLY A 158 20.89 -0.64 10.18
C GLY A 158 20.32 0.76 10.49
N LYS A 159 19.25 1.17 9.83
CA LYS A 159 18.54 2.43 10.09
C LYS A 159 17.12 2.16 10.51
N ASN A 160 16.64 2.93 11.46
CA ASN A 160 15.25 2.91 11.89
C ASN A 160 14.48 3.95 11.10
N VAL A 161 13.52 3.50 10.29
CA VAL A 161 12.67 4.37 9.48
C VAL A 161 11.32 4.50 10.18
N PRO A 162 10.88 5.72 10.53
CA PRO A 162 9.56 5.93 11.11
C PRO A 162 8.49 5.70 10.05
N VAL A 163 7.50 4.86 10.42
CA VAL A 163 6.30 4.59 9.61
C VAL A 163 5.09 4.69 10.51
N HIS A 164 4.16 5.59 10.19
CA HIS A 164 2.97 5.80 10.99
C HIS A 164 1.73 5.43 10.19
N TYR A 165 0.78 4.79 10.85
CA TYR A 165 -0.47 4.31 10.26
C TYR A 165 -1.63 5.06 10.88
N ARG A 166 -2.44 5.76 10.06
CA ARG A 166 -3.62 6.46 10.51
C ARG A 166 -4.86 5.63 10.31
N PHE A 167 -5.60 5.46 11.38
CA PHE A 167 -6.78 4.61 11.44
C PHE A 167 -8.07 5.40 11.59
N VAL A 168 -9.12 4.88 10.96
CA VAL A 168 -10.51 5.26 11.18
C VAL A 168 -11.32 4.02 11.59
N LYS A 169 -12.21 4.18 12.56
CA LYS A 169 -13.12 3.12 12.99
C LYS A 169 -14.36 3.12 12.13
N MET A 170 -14.58 2.03 11.42
CA MET A 170 -15.74 1.73 10.61
C MET A 170 -16.65 0.72 11.36
N GLU A 171 -17.83 0.40 10.81
CA GLU A 171 -18.67 -0.68 11.34
C GLU A 171 -17.95 -2.04 11.30
N SER A 172 -17.14 -2.27 10.26
CA SER A 172 -16.32 -3.47 10.08
C SER A 172 -15.02 -3.49 10.93
N GLY A 173 -14.81 -2.54 11.84
CA GLY A 173 -13.62 -2.42 12.67
C GLY A 173 -12.69 -1.27 12.25
N TRP A 174 -11.47 -1.28 12.75
CA TRP A 174 -10.46 -0.28 12.43
C TRP A 174 -9.88 -0.51 11.03
N LYS A 175 -9.79 0.56 10.22
CA LYS A 175 -9.22 0.56 8.87
C LYS A 175 -8.16 1.64 8.72
N ILE A 176 -7.08 1.35 7.99
CA ILE A 176 -6.04 2.33 7.67
C ILE A 176 -6.55 3.22 6.54
N TYR A 177 -6.42 4.54 6.70
CA TYR A 177 -6.76 5.51 5.66
C TYR A 177 -5.60 6.38 5.21
N ASP A 178 -4.45 6.30 5.87
CA ASP A 178 -3.22 6.98 5.45
C ASP A 178 -1.99 6.29 6.06
N VAL A 179 -0.87 6.36 5.37
CA VAL A 179 0.43 5.90 5.85
C VAL A 179 1.43 7.03 5.68
N LEU A 180 2.19 7.31 6.74
CA LEU A 180 3.26 8.29 6.71
C LEU A 180 4.61 7.56 6.78
N VAL A 181 5.51 7.91 5.90
CA VAL A 181 6.89 7.42 5.93
C VAL A 181 7.81 8.60 6.03
N GLU A 182 8.66 8.64 7.05
CA GLU A 182 9.47 9.81 7.36
C GLU A 182 8.61 11.10 7.36
N GLU A 183 7.45 11.06 8.02
CA GLU A 183 6.46 12.14 8.12
C GLU A 183 5.77 12.51 6.79
N ILE A 184 6.07 11.85 5.68
CA ILE A 184 5.43 12.11 4.38
C ILE A 184 4.19 11.23 4.23
N SER A 185 3.01 11.86 4.29
CA SER A 185 1.72 11.19 4.09
C SER A 185 1.54 10.76 2.63
N LEU A 186 1.15 9.50 2.44
CA LEU A 186 0.81 8.94 1.13
C LEU A 186 -0.37 9.70 0.49
N VAL A 187 -1.44 9.87 1.24
CA VAL A 187 -2.65 10.55 0.77
C VAL A 187 -2.37 12.02 0.42
N GLN A 188 -1.61 12.74 1.25
CA GLN A 188 -1.26 14.13 0.96
C GLN A 188 -0.33 14.27 -0.25
N ASN A 189 0.58 13.31 -0.46
CA ASN A 189 1.44 13.30 -1.64
C ASN A 189 0.61 13.16 -2.93
N TYR A 190 -0.36 12.22 -2.96
CA TYR A 190 -1.28 12.10 -4.10
C TYR A 190 -2.19 13.31 -4.23
N ARG A 191 -2.67 13.89 -3.12
CA ARG A 191 -3.49 15.08 -3.13
C ARG A 191 -2.79 16.26 -3.81
N SER A 192 -1.52 16.48 -3.52
CA SER A 192 -0.74 17.52 -4.18
C SER A 192 -0.67 17.29 -5.69
N GLN A 193 -0.30 16.07 -6.10
CA GLN A 193 -0.18 15.71 -7.52
C GLN A 193 -1.51 15.84 -8.28
N PHE A 194 -2.62 15.37 -7.70
CA PHE A 194 -3.94 15.42 -8.33
C PHE A 194 -4.48 16.84 -8.39
N ASN A 195 -4.29 17.64 -7.32
CA ASN A 195 -4.67 19.04 -7.34
C ASN A 195 -3.92 19.81 -8.42
N ASP A 196 -2.60 19.63 -8.54
CA ASP A 196 -1.79 20.28 -9.58
C ASP A 196 -2.23 19.89 -11.00
N ARG A 197 -2.74 18.65 -11.18
CA ARG A 197 -3.25 18.19 -12.47
C ARG A 197 -4.62 18.76 -12.76
N LEU A 198 -5.56 18.69 -11.82
CA LEU A 198 -6.93 19.19 -11.97
C LEU A 198 -7.04 20.72 -12.11
N GLN A 199 -5.99 21.46 -11.75
CA GLN A 199 -5.91 22.89 -12.09
C GLN A 199 -5.65 23.15 -13.58
N LYS A 200 -5.22 22.15 -14.34
CA LYS A 200 -4.76 22.27 -15.75
C LYS A 200 -5.68 21.58 -16.73
N ILE A 201 -6.44 20.59 -16.29
CA ILE A 201 -7.32 19.79 -17.16
C ILE A 201 -8.66 19.54 -16.48
N SER A 202 -9.65 19.14 -17.26
CA SER A 202 -10.97 18.76 -16.78
C SER A 202 -10.94 17.45 -15.97
N VAL A 203 -12.01 17.18 -15.19
CA VAL A 203 -12.18 15.91 -14.46
C VAL A 203 -12.16 14.73 -15.42
N SER A 204 -12.85 14.81 -16.56
CA SER A 204 -12.90 13.71 -17.54
C SER A 204 -11.51 13.40 -18.13
N GLU A 205 -10.74 14.43 -18.47
CA GLU A 205 -9.36 14.25 -18.95
C GLU A 205 -8.45 13.68 -17.86
N PHE A 206 -8.65 14.08 -16.60
CA PHE A 206 -7.91 13.56 -15.48
C PHE A 206 -8.19 12.07 -15.24
N LEU A 207 -9.44 11.64 -15.29
CA LEU A 207 -9.82 10.23 -15.16
C LEU A 207 -9.23 9.38 -16.30
N LEU A 208 -9.28 9.89 -17.54
CA LEU A 208 -8.66 9.24 -18.70
C LEU A 208 -7.13 9.12 -18.55
N ASP A 209 -6.45 10.16 -18.08
CA ASP A 209 -5.01 10.13 -17.79
C ASP A 209 -4.68 9.07 -16.73
N LEU A 210 -5.50 8.99 -15.68
CA LEU A 210 -5.33 8.03 -14.61
C LEU A 210 -5.56 6.59 -15.11
N GLN A 211 -6.59 6.38 -15.91
CA GLN A 211 -6.89 5.10 -16.56
C GLN A 211 -5.73 4.63 -17.44
N ASN A 212 -5.20 5.52 -18.29
CA ASN A 212 -4.04 5.24 -19.14
C ASN A 212 -2.80 4.88 -18.32
N LYS A 213 -2.60 5.56 -17.18
CA LYS A 213 -1.50 5.28 -16.27
C LYS A 213 -1.62 3.89 -15.62
N VAL A 214 -2.81 3.53 -15.15
CA VAL A 214 -3.11 2.22 -14.58
C VAL A 214 -2.89 1.13 -15.62
N HIS A 215 -3.50 1.26 -16.80
CA HIS A 215 -3.34 0.30 -17.91
C HIS A 215 -1.86 0.09 -18.29
N LYS A 216 -1.07 1.16 -18.33
CA LYS A 216 0.38 1.05 -18.61
C LYS A 216 1.14 0.29 -17.54
N LEU A 217 0.73 0.38 -16.27
CA LEU A 217 1.33 -0.39 -15.18
C LEU A 217 0.98 -1.87 -15.34
N GLU A 218 -0.29 -2.19 -15.59
CA GLU A 218 -0.80 -3.55 -15.79
C GLU A 218 -0.15 -4.24 -16.99
N SER A 219 -0.10 -3.59 -18.14
CA SER A 219 0.52 -4.13 -19.35
C SER A 219 2.03 -4.42 -19.19
N ARG A 220 2.73 -3.66 -18.37
CA ARG A 220 4.14 -3.94 -18.06
C ARG A 220 4.31 -5.21 -17.25
N GLU A 221 3.40 -5.46 -16.34
CA GLU A 221 3.40 -6.65 -15.49
C GLU A 221 3.07 -7.91 -16.30
N GLU A 222 2.05 -7.87 -17.13
CA GLU A 222 1.69 -8.96 -18.04
C GLU A 222 2.86 -9.35 -18.94
N ASN A 223 3.54 -8.36 -19.51
CA ASN A 223 4.71 -8.59 -20.37
C ASN A 223 5.90 -9.17 -19.57
N ALA A 224 6.10 -8.75 -18.32
CA ALA A 224 7.16 -9.26 -17.47
C ALA A 224 6.89 -10.72 -17.03
N SER A 225 5.64 -11.05 -16.68
CA SER A 225 5.22 -12.41 -16.36
C SER A 225 5.39 -13.35 -17.55
N ALA A 226 4.90 -12.96 -18.72
CA ALA A 226 5.04 -13.76 -19.95
C ALA A 226 6.52 -14.00 -20.33
N ALA A 227 7.39 -13.00 -20.14
CA ALA A 227 8.82 -13.17 -20.42
C ALA A 227 9.49 -14.16 -19.46
N ASN A 228 9.10 -14.16 -18.17
CA ASN A 228 9.62 -15.09 -17.18
C ASN A 228 9.17 -16.53 -17.46
N GLU A 229 7.89 -16.77 -17.80
CA GLU A 229 7.37 -18.08 -18.16
C GLU A 229 8.09 -18.70 -19.36
N LEU A 230 8.36 -17.87 -20.39
CA LEU A 230 9.11 -18.30 -21.56
C LEU A 230 10.58 -18.65 -21.23
N GLN A 231 11.14 -18.00 -20.23
CA GLN A 231 12.51 -18.27 -19.79
C GLN A 231 12.59 -19.57 -18.97
N GLU A 232 11.61 -19.83 -18.12
CA GLU A 232 11.51 -21.08 -17.34
C GLU A 232 11.30 -22.29 -18.27
N GLN A 233 10.45 -22.18 -19.30
CA GLN A 233 10.22 -23.21 -20.30
C GLN A 233 11.46 -23.53 -21.16
N ARG A 234 12.45 -22.62 -21.25
CA ARG A 234 13.70 -22.84 -21.98
C ARG A 234 14.79 -23.52 -21.15
N LEU A 235 14.64 -23.51 -19.84
CA LEU A 235 15.64 -24.02 -18.89
C LEU A 235 15.27 -25.40 -18.31
N GLY A 236 14.02 -25.86 -18.50
CA GLY A 236 13.53 -27.19 -18.09
C GLY A 236 13.48 -28.15 -19.27
#